data_e682c70c08231b9ef371aa865c0de689
#
_entry.id   e682c70c08231b9ef371aa865c0de689
#
_cell.length_a   1.000
_cell.length_b   1.000
_cell.length_c   1.000
_cell.angle_alpha   90.00
_cell.angle_beta   90.00
_cell.angle_gamma   90.00
#
_symmetry.space_group_name_H-M   'P 1'
#
loop_
_entity.id
_entity.type
_entity.pdbx_description
1 polymer ?
#
loop_
_entity_poly.entity_id
_entity_poly.type
_entity_poly.pdbx_seq_one_letter_code
_entity_poly.pdbx_strand_id
1 'polypeptide(L)'
;MLKFISLSSGSNGNCYYLGDEEFSLLIDVGIGGRTIKKRLLSFDIDVSKIDLVLVTHDHIDHIRYLGSFSEYYCKPVYATEILHKALSYHPCTTGKINSCKRFSYLNQSF
;
A
#
# COMPACT_ATOMS: atom_id res chain seq x y z
N MET A 1 -10.46 -12.13 14.33
CA MET A 1 -11.61 -11.66 13.53
C MET A 1 -11.14 -10.71 12.44
N LEU A 2 -11.63 -10.90 11.24
CA LEU A 2 -11.27 -10.04 10.12
C LEU A 2 -11.80 -8.63 10.31
N LYS A 3 -10.94 -7.63 10.14
CA LYS A 3 -11.29 -6.21 10.25
C LYS A 3 -11.04 -5.50 8.94
N PHE A 4 -11.95 -4.62 8.55
CA PHE A 4 -11.77 -3.71 7.44
C PHE A 4 -11.90 -2.28 7.96
N ILE A 5 -10.88 -1.45 7.72
CA ILE A 5 -10.84 -0.08 8.23
C ILE A 5 -10.49 0.86 7.09
N SER A 6 -11.31 1.87 6.86
CA SER A 6 -10.96 2.96 5.96
C SER A 6 -10.07 3.94 6.70
N LEU A 7 -8.80 3.97 6.35
CA LEU A 7 -7.87 4.94 6.93
C LEU A 7 -8.02 6.30 6.26
N SER A 8 -8.40 6.31 5.00
CA SER A 8 -8.70 7.53 4.25
C SER A 8 -9.41 7.16 2.97
N SER A 9 -10.32 8.00 2.50
CA SER A 9 -11.00 7.83 1.23
C SER A 9 -11.31 9.18 0.61
N GLY A 10 -11.25 9.26 -0.72
CA GLY A 10 -11.55 10.48 -1.45
C GLY A 10 -10.35 10.99 -2.25
N SER A 11 -10.51 12.18 -2.82
CA SER A 11 -9.52 12.76 -3.72
C SER A 11 -8.22 13.18 -3.03
N ASN A 12 -8.22 13.30 -1.71
CA ASN A 12 -7.03 13.65 -0.94
C ASN A 12 -6.16 12.44 -0.61
N GLY A 13 -6.64 11.25 -0.89
CA GLY A 13 -5.89 10.03 -0.71
C GLY A 13 -6.75 8.88 -0.25
N ASN A 14 -6.41 7.68 -0.71
CA ASN A 14 -7.14 6.45 -0.38
C ASN A 14 -6.18 5.45 0.26
N CYS A 15 -6.61 4.87 1.37
CA CYS A 15 -5.84 3.83 2.05
C CYS A 15 -6.80 3.04 2.95
N TYR A 16 -6.77 1.72 2.79
CA TYR A 16 -7.65 0.83 3.55
C TYR A 16 -6.84 -0.27 4.20
N TYR A 17 -7.26 -0.68 5.38
CA TYR A 17 -6.67 -1.81 6.10
C TYR A 17 -7.62 -2.99 6.05
N LEU A 18 -7.08 -4.17 5.79
CA LEU A 18 -7.81 -5.43 5.86
C LEU A 18 -6.92 -6.46 6.54
N GLY A 19 -7.43 -7.08 7.60
CA GLY A 19 -6.62 -8.08 8.27
C GLY A 19 -7.23 -8.66 9.53
N ASP A 20 -6.52 -9.62 10.09
CA ASP A 20 -6.85 -10.24 11.36
C ASP A 20 -5.56 -10.37 12.20
N GLU A 21 -5.58 -11.22 13.22
CA GLU A 21 -4.44 -11.39 14.12
C GLU A 21 -3.26 -12.08 13.45
N GLU A 22 -3.48 -12.80 12.35
CA GLU A 22 -2.44 -13.60 11.69
C GLU A 22 -1.89 -12.95 10.43
N PHE A 23 -2.73 -12.22 9.68
CA PHE A 23 -2.33 -11.65 8.40
C PHE A 23 -3.07 -10.34 8.16
N SER A 24 -2.36 -9.35 7.64
CA SER A 24 -2.97 -8.06 7.35
C SER A 24 -2.30 -7.39 6.16
N LEU A 25 -3.06 -6.50 5.52
CA LEU A 25 -2.56 -5.77 4.36
C LEU A 25 -3.15 -4.37 4.30
N LEU A 26 -2.48 -3.50 3.55
CA LEU A 26 -3.03 -2.22 3.15
C LEU A 26 -3.47 -2.29 1.70
N ILE A 27 -4.56 -1.62 1.39
CA ILE A 27 -5.05 -1.46 0.03
C ILE A 27 -4.85 -0.01 -0.35
N ASP A 28 -3.96 0.25 -1.28
CA ASP A 28 -3.54 1.56 -1.75
C ASP A 28 -2.86 2.41 -0.66
N VAL A 29 -1.95 3.29 -1.07
CA VAL A 29 -1.22 4.19 -0.17
C VAL A 29 -1.25 5.60 -0.74
N GLY A 30 -2.40 6.25 -0.57
CA GLY A 30 -2.61 7.62 -1.03
C GLY A 30 -2.37 8.66 0.04
N ILE A 31 -2.08 8.26 1.28
CA ILE A 31 -1.76 9.17 2.38
C ILE A 31 -0.40 8.85 2.96
N GLY A 32 0.18 9.80 3.67
CA GLY A 32 1.54 9.66 4.21
C GLY A 32 1.67 8.56 5.25
N GLY A 33 2.86 7.96 5.31
CA GLY A 33 3.15 6.85 6.21
C GLY A 33 2.95 7.19 7.69
N ARG A 34 3.29 8.40 8.09
CA ARG A 34 3.06 8.84 9.48
C ARG A 34 1.58 8.88 9.82
N THR A 35 0.76 9.33 8.87
CA THR A 35 -0.69 9.37 9.06
C THR A 35 -1.25 7.97 9.15
N ILE A 36 -0.76 7.05 8.29
CA ILE A 36 -1.16 5.64 8.34
C ILE A 36 -0.84 5.05 9.71
N LYS A 37 0.39 5.23 10.17
CA LYS A 37 0.85 4.72 11.46
C LYS A 37 -0.04 5.23 12.60
N LYS A 38 -0.30 6.53 12.60
CA LYS A 38 -1.11 7.17 13.64
C LYS A 38 -2.54 6.63 13.65
N ARG A 39 -3.14 6.50 12.47
CA ARG A 39 -4.52 6.03 12.37
C ARG A 39 -4.65 4.56 12.74
N LEU A 40 -3.68 3.73 12.35
CA LEU A 40 -3.66 2.33 12.75
C LEU A 40 -3.53 2.18 14.27
N LEU A 41 -2.69 3.00 14.90
CA LEU A 41 -2.53 2.96 16.36
C LEU A 41 -3.82 3.30 17.09
N SER A 42 -4.67 4.15 16.52
CA SER A 42 -5.96 4.44 17.13
C SER A 42 -6.89 3.23 17.19
N PHE A 43 -6.57 2.17 16.43
CA PHE A 43 -7.27 0.89 16.45
C PHE A 43 -6.43 -0.22 17.10
N ASP A 44 -5.37 0.17 17.82
CA ASP A 44 -4.43 -0.76 18.45
C ASP A 44 -3.70 -1.66 17.45
N ILE A 45 -3.45 -1.15 16.25
CA ILE A 45 -2.73 -1.87 15.19
C ILE A 45 -1.37 -1.21 14.99
N ASP A 46 -0.30 -2.00 15.09
CA ASP A 46 1.06 -1.56 14.82
C ASP A 46 1.34 -1.69 13.32
N VAL A 47 1.91 -0.64 12.71
CA VAL A 47 2.22 -0.66 11.28
C VAL A 47 3.20 -1.79 10.93
N SER A 48 4.01 -2.24 11.87
CA SER A 48 4.93 -3.36 11.64
C SER A 48 4.20 -4.69 11.39
N LYS A 49 2.94 -4.79 11.77
CA LYS A 49 2.12 -5.99 11.56
C LYS A 49 1.56 -6.11 10.17
N ILE A 50 1.66 -5.05 9.36
CA ILE A 50 1.22 -5.10 7.97
C ILE A 50 2.15 -6.04 7.20
N ASP A 51 1.57 -7.02 6.51
CA ASP A 51 2.34 -8.01 5.76
C ASP A 51 2.65 -7.57 4.34
N LEU A 52 1.73 -6.86 3.71
CA LEU A 52 1.93 -6.42 2.33
C LEU A 52 1.00 -5.25 1.98
N VAL A 53 1.23 -4.68 0.80
CA VAL A 53 0.39 -3.63 0.23
C VAL A 53 -0.15 -4.12 -1.11
N LEU A 54 -1.46 -4.01 -1.30
CA LEU A 54 -2.12 -4.25 -2.59
C LEU A 54 -2.42 -2.90 -3.25
N VAL A 55 -2.19 -2.82 -4.55
CA VAL A 55 -2.49 -1.61 -5.32
C VAL A 55 -3.59 -1.91 -6.31
N THR A 56 -4.64 -1.09 -6.30
CA THR A 56 -5.81 -1.29 -7.17
C THR A 56 -5.83 -0.35 -8.37
N HIS A 57 -5.23 0.85 -8.24
CA HIS A 57 -5.23 1.87 -9.28
C HIS A 57 -3.89 2.57 -9.34
N ASP A 58 -3.54 3.13 -10.50
CA ASP A 58 -2.35 3.95 -10.68
C ASP A 58 -2.64 5.45 -10.56
N HIS A 59 -3.82 5.83 -10.08
CA HIS A 59 -4.17 7.23 -9.86
C HIS A 59 -3.45 7.78 -8.64
N ILE A 60 -3.10 9.06 -8.69
CA ILE A 60 -2.27 9.72 -7.66
C ILE A 60 -2.87 9.60 -6.25
N ASP A 61 -4.19 9.66 -6.13
CA ASP A 61 -4.86 9.56 -4.83
C ASP A 61 -4.85 8.15 -4.25
N HIS A 62 -4.33 7.16 -5.00
CA HIS A 62 -4.16 5.78 -4.54
C HIS A 62 -2.70 5.40 -4.33
N ILE A 63 -1.75 6.13 -4.93
CA ILE A 63 -0.34 5.72 -4.94
C ILE A 63 0.63 6.83 -4.54
N ARG A 64 0.12 8.00 -4.13
CA ARG A 64 0.97 9.17 -3.86
C ARG A 64 2.16 8.85 -2.95
N TYR A 65 1.96 8.06 -1.92
CA TYR A 65 2.98 7.72 -0.94
C TYR A 65 3.41 6.25 -0.98
N LEU A 66 3.02 5.53 -2.04
CA LEU A 66 3.28 4.10 -2.16
C LEU A 66 4.78 3.78 -2.10
N GLY A 67 5.57 4.47 -2.91
CA GLY A 67 7.00 4.21 -2.98
C GLY A 67 7.71 4.50 -1.66
N SER A 68 7.43 5.66 -1.07
CA SER A 68 8.06 6.02 0.21
C SER A 68 7.62 5.12 1.35
N PHE A 69 6.35 4.72 1.38
CA PHE A 69 5.86 3.80 2.40
C PHE A 69 6.54 2.44 2.29
N SER A 70 6.55 1.87 1.08
CA SER A 70 7.16 0.57 0.84
C SER A 70 8.64 0.56 1.21
N GLU A 71 9.35 1.62 0.83
CA GLU A 71 10.78 1.74 1.11
C GLU A 71 11.04 1.91 2.61
N TYR A 72 10.32 2.81 3.26
CA TYR A 72 10.56 3.11 4.66
C TYR A 72 10.20 1.96 5.59
N TYR A 73 9.04 1.33 5.37
CA TYR A 73 8.57 0.25 6.22
C TYR A 73 8.95 -1.14 5.72
N CYS A 74 9.63 -1.23 4.60
CA CYS A 74 10.09 -2.50 4.01
C CYS A 74 8.94 -3.47 3.78
N LYS A 75 7.84 -2.99 3.19
CA LYS A 75 6.67 -3.81 2.90
C LYS A 75 6.62 -4.17 1.42
N PRO A 76 6.37 -5.44 1.06
CA PRO A 76 6.21 -5.83 -0.33
C PRO A 76 4.93 -5.24 -0.92
N VAL A 77 4.99 -4.90 -2.21
CA VAL A 77 3.86 -4.32 -2.95
C VAL A 77 3.44 -5.31 -4.02
N TYR A 78 2.14 -5.61 -4.06
CA TYR A 78 1.55 -6.51 -5.04
C TYR A 78 0.58 -5.76 -5.93
N ALA A 79 0.70 -5.98 -7.23
CA ALA A 79 -0.17 -5.38 -8.23
C ALA A 79 -0.25 -6.31 -9.43
N THR A 80 -1.23 -6.10 -10.32
CA THR A 80 -1.26 -6.84 -11.58
C THR A 80 -0.05 -6.44 -12.43
N GLU A 81 0.30 -7.28 -13.41
CA GLU A 81 1.42 -6.98 -14.30
C GLU A 81 1.25 -5.64 -15.02
N ILE A 82 0.04 -5.37 -15.54
CA ILE A 82 -0.26 -4.13 -16.24
C ILE A 82 -0.09 -2.93 -15.31
N LEU A 83 -0.63 -3.03 -14.11
CA LEU A 83 -0.55 -1.97 -13.12
C LEU A 83 0.90 -1.76 -12.66
N HIS A 84 1.64 -2.82 -12.48
CA HIS A 84 3.05 -2.74 -12.09
C HIS A 84 3.87 -1.98 -13.13
N LYS A 85 3.63 -2.21 -14.42
CA LYS A 85 4.29 -1.46 -15.49
C LYS A 85 3.96 0.03 -15.43
N ALA A 86 2.68 0.35 -15.21
CA ALA A 86 2.26 1.75 -15.06
C ALA A 86 2.95 2.41 -13.86
N LEU A 87 3.05 1.70 -12.74
CA LEU A 87 3.72 2.20 -11.54
C LEU A 87 5.21 2.47 -11.78
N SER A 88 5.88 1.67 -12.60
CA SER A 88 7.31 1.84 -12.86
C SER A 88 7.64 3.14 -13.57
N TYR A 89 6.66 3.75 -14.25
CA TYR A 89 6.82 5.04 -14.92
C TYR A 89 6.22 6.21 -14.16
N HIS A 90 5.53 5.95 -13.05
CA HIS A 90 4.86 7.02 -12.31
C HIS A 90 5.83 7.78 -11.43
N PRO A 91 5.77 9.14 -11.39
CA PRO A 91 6.71 9.93 -10.58
C PRO A 91 6.75 9.57 -9.10
N CYS A 92 5.63 9.12 -8.54
CA CYS A 92 5.57 8.77 -7.12
C CYS A 92 6.27 7.46 -6.78
N THR A 93 6.53 6.62 -7.78
CA THR A 93 7.05 5.26 -7.57
C THR A 93 8.29 4.95 -8.40
N THR A 94 8.55 5.71 -9.46
CA THR A 94 9.73 5.54 -10.30
C THR A 94 11.01 5.65 -9.45
N GLY A 95 11.96 4.78 -9.70
CA GLY A 95 13.20 4.74 -8.93
C GLY A 95 13.07 3.92 -7.66
N LYS A 96 11.97 4.07 -6.93
CA LYS A 96 11.71 3.29 -5.72
C LYS A 96 11.29 1.86 -6.05
N ILE A 97 10.46 1.70 -7.09
CA ILE A 97 10.13 0.37 -7.60
C ILE A 97 11.38 -0.33 -8.14
N ASN A 98 12.19 0.39 -8.90
CA ASN A 98 13.38 -0.19 -9.52
C ASN A 98 14.47 -0.56 -8.51
N SER A 99 14.53 0.13 -7.38
CA SER A 99 15.49 -0.16 -6.32
C SER A 99 14.94 -1.10 -5.25
N CYS A 100 13.63 -1.24 -5.16
CA CYS A 100 12.99 -2.07 -4.14
C CYS A 100 12.61 -3.42 -4.72
N LYS A 101 13.27 -4.47 -4.25
CA LYS A 101 13.01 -5.85 -4.71
C LYS A 101 11.72 -6.42 -4.14
N ARG A 102 10.96 -5.63 -3.39
CA ARG A 102 9.72 -6.06 -2.75
C ARG A 102 8.47 -5.84 -3.59
N PHE A 103 8.61 -5.17 -4.75
CA PHE A 103 7.50 -5.03 -5.68
C PHE A 103 7.31 -6.33 -6.45
N SER A 104 6.10 -6.84 -6.45
CA SER A 104 5.77 -8.12 -7.07
C SER A 104 4.47 -8.03 -7.85
N TYR A 105 4.32 -8.91 -8.84
CA TYR A 105 3.08 -9.02 -9.58
C TYR A 105 2.11 -9.92 -8.86
N LEU A 106 0.81 -9.61 -8.97
CA LEU A 106 -0.22 -10.56 -8.66
C LEU A 106 -0.40 -11.49 -9.87
N ASN A 107 -0.65 -12.76 -9.60
CA ASN A 107 -0.96 -13.70 -10.63
C ASN A 107 -2.31 -13.35 -11.27
N GLN A 108 -2.35 -13.30 -12.60
CA GLN A 108 -3.56 -12.90 -13.31
C GLN A 108 -4.67 -13.93 -13.27
N SER A 109 -4.39 -15.13 -12.78
CA SER A 109 -5.39 -16.19 -12.70
C SER A 109 -6.39 -16.01 -11.56
N PHE A 110 -6.25 -14.94 -10.84
CA PHE A 110 -7.14 -14.77 -9.70
C PHE A 110 -8.17 -13.68 -9.86
#